data_373d7ac3e28862fc64375673fa4fd097
#
_entry.id   373d7ac3e28862fc64375673fa4fd097
#
_cell.length_a   1.000
_cell.length_b   1.000
_cell.length_c   1.000
_cell.angle_alpha   90.00
_cell.angle_beta   90.00
_cell.angle_gamma   90.00
#
_symmetry.space_group_name_H-M   'P 1'
#
loop_
_entity.id
_entity.type
_entity.pdbx_description
1 polymer ?
#
loop_
_entity_poly.entity_id
_entity_poly.type
_entity_poly.pdbx_seq_one_letter_code
_entity_poly.pdbx_strand_id
1 'polypeptide(L)'
;MVTKPLEKEVIKALQCIKKGQNFILEGGAGSGKTYSLISLINTLTEELPNIRIVCITYTNNAVAEILSRIENKNLWVSTIHEFIWMLINKYQNEIKDVLVELINDDEVKIFKKPKDFFEDYISIDYFKNLYVDYDEYYSMTPNAENKVKVSHDHILIIAEKMFSKYKKLSDILKDFSDCIFVDEYQDTSPLVADILLKHLNQSRKNNVIGFFGDSMQSIYDDGVGDLNQYGLTKIVKTQNRRNPRAIINVEKMAVSKYLQMILMNLIWKTEVLGRGVLNFYMEMTLMILLV
;
A
#
# COMPACT_ATOMS: atom_id res chain seq x y z
N MET A 1 24.03 13.25 25.67
CA MET A 1 24.01 12.92 24.23
C MET A 1 23.45 14.11 23.49
N VAL A 2 24.14 14.67 22.48
CA VAL A 2 23.60 15.76 21.66
C VAL A 2 22.56 15.14 20.74
N THR A 3 21.28 15.33 21.05
CA THR A 3 20.18 14.86 20.19
C THR A 3 20.26 15.62 18.87
N LYS A 4 20.49 14.87 17.80
CA LYS A 4 20.52 15.43 16.45
C LYS A 4 19.16 16.08 16.15
N PRO A 5 19.08 17.31 15.63
CA PRO A 5 17.79 17.95 15.38
C PRO A 5 16.99 17.11 14.38
N LEU A 6 15.69 17.00 14.65
CA LEU A 6 14.76 16.27 13.77
C LEU A 6 14.73 16.91 12.37
N GLU A 7 14.58 16.07 11.36
CA GLU A 7 14.40 16.53 9.99
C GLU A 7 13.06 17.29 9.86
N LYS A 8 13.03 18.30 8.99
CA LYS A 8 11.82 19.12 8.76
C LYS A 8 10.62 18.28 8.30
N GLU A 9 10.89 17.24 7.53
CA GLU A 9 9.90 16.29 7.02
C GLU A 9 9.29 15.47 8.16
N VAL A 10 10.10 15.02 9.10
CA VAL A 10 9.63 14.29 10.31
C VAL A 10 8.76 15.22 11.17
N ILE A 11 9.16 16.48 11.36
CA ILE A 11 8.36 17.46 12.11
C ILE A 11 6.99 17.68 11.43
N LYS A 12 6.95 17.78 10.09
CA LYS A 12 5.68 17.91 9.35
C LYS A 12 4.80 16.65 9.51
N ALA A 13 5.40 15.45 9.44
CA ALA A 13 4.67 14.20 9.65
C ALA A 13 4.08 14.13 11.08
N LEU A 14 4.83 14.52 12.11
CA LEU A 14 4.33 14.64 13.48
C LEU A 14 3.16 15.63 13.59
N GLN A 15 3.21 16.76 12.87
CA GLN A 15 2.11 17.70 12.83
C GLN A 15 0.85 17.12 12.17
N CYS A 16 1.01 16.34 11.09
CA CYS A 16 -0.12 15.62 10.46
C CYS A 16 -0.75 14.64 11.47
N ILE A 17 0.07 13.85 12.16
CA ILE A 17 -0.41 12.88 13.16
C ILE A 17 -1.16 13.58 14.30
N LYS A 18 -0.61 14.67 14.86
CA LYS A 18 -1.27 15.47 15.90
C LYS A 18 -2.62 16.07 15.45
N LYS A 19 -2.80 16.29 14.16
CA LYS A 19 -4.04 16.79 13.55
C LYS A 19 -5.00 15.68 13.08
N GLY A 20 -4.61 14.42 13.20
CA GLY A 20 -5.38 13.29 12.65
C GLY A 20 -5.45 13.29 11.12
N GLN A 21 -4.43 13.80 10.43
CA GLN A 21 -4.38 13.92 8.98
C GLN A 21 -3.48 12.84 8.37
N ASN A 22 -4.01 12.11 7.39
CA ASN A 22 -3.22 11.20 6.58
C ASN A 22 -2.21 11.98 5.72
N PHE A 23 -1.04 11.39 5.48
CA PHE A 23 0.03 12.05 4.75
C PHE A 23 0.81 11.08 3.86
N ILE A 24 1.52 11.67 2.91
CA ILE A 24 2.49 10.99 2.06
C ILE A 24 3.83 11.71 2.14
N LEU A 25 4.90 10.97 2.45
CA LEU A 25 6.27 11.47 2.42
C LEU A 25 6.97 10.92 1.18
N GLU A 26 7.14 11.79 0.21
CA GLU A 26 7.81 11.49 -1.05
C GLU A 26 9.27 11.94 -1.06
N GLY A 27 10.13 11.13 -1.65
CA GLY A 27 11.53 11.49 -1.84
C GLY A 27 12.23 10.50 -2.75
N GLY A 28 13.10 11.00 -3.62
CA GLY A 28 13.83 10.19 -4.59
C GLY A 28 14.71 9.12 -3.95
N ALA A 29 15.31 8.27 -4.80
CA ALA A 29 16.25 7.25 -4.36
C ALA A 29 17.36 7.84 -3.48
N GLY A 30 17.64 7.20 -2.35
CA GLY A 30 18.69 7.67 -1.44
C GLY A 30 18.38 8.95 -0.66
N SER A 31 17.15 9.50 -0.72
CA SER A 31 16.74 10.65 0.08
C SER A 31 16.68 10.34 1.59
N GLY A 32 16.64 9.06 1.98
CA GLY A 32 16.56 8.60 3.37
C GLY A 32 15.12 8.55 3.89
N LYS A 33 14.17 8.09 3.09
CA LYS A 33 12.77 7.87 3.49
C LYS A 33 12.66 6.94 4.70
N THR A 34 13.27 5.76 4.62
CA THR A 34 13.30 4.78 5.72
C THR A 34 13.94 5.35 6.99
N TYR A 35 14.98 6.20 6.86
CA TYR A 35 15.55 6.93 7.99
C TYR A 35 14.53 7.88 8.63
N SER A 36 13.77 8.64 7.82
CA SER A 36 12.72 9.52 8.32
C SER A 36 11.59 8.73 8.99
N LEU A 37 11.20 7.59 8.42
CA LEU A 37 10.20 6.67 9.02
C LEU A 37 10.67 6.18 10.40
N ILE A 38 11.90 5.68 10.51
CA ILE A 38 12.49 5.23 11.78
C ILE A 38 12.57 6.37 12.80
N SER A 39 13.00 7.57 12.36
CA SER A 39 13.07 8.75 13.22
C SER A 39 11.68 9.17 13.71
N LEU A 40 10.65 9.09 12.84
CA LEU A 40 9.26 9.37 13.20
C LEU A 40 8.75 8.38 14.24
N ILE A 41 8.96 7.07 14.03
CA ILE A 41 8.53 6.02 14.96
C ILE A 41 9.18 6.22 16.33
N ASN A 42 10.51 6.43 16.38
CA ASN A 42 11.22 6.65 17.64
C ASN A 42 10.69 7.87 18.38
N THR A 43 10.49 8.99 17.67
CA THR A 43 9.94 10.21 18.29
C THR A 43 8.53 10.00 18.84
N LEU A 44 7.66 9.31 18.06
CA LEU A 44 6.29 9.01 18.49
C LEU A 44 6.27 8.11 19.73
N THR A 45 7.12 7.11 19.78
CA THR A 45 7.16 6.17 20.92
C THR A 45 7.80 6.80 22.16
N GLU A 46 8.68 7.79 22.00
CA GLU A 46 9.19 8.61 23.09
C GLU A 46 8.15 9.61 23.63
N GLU A 47 7.44 10.31 22.74
CA GLU A 47 6.41 11.28 23.12
C GLU A 47 5.12 10.60 23.68
N LEU A 48 4.76 9.44 23.12
CA LEU A 48 3.53 8.69 23.40
C LEU A 48 3.85 7.21 23.64
N PRO A 49 4.28 6.83 24.87
CA PRO A 49 4.76 5.46 25.16
C PRO A 49 3.73 4.33 24.91
N ASN A 50 2.45 4.65 24.86
CA ASN A 50 1.37 3.69 24.63
C ASN A 50 0.82 3.70 23.21
N ILE A 51 1.39 4.51 22.31
CA ILE A 51 0.97 4.56 20.91
C ILE A 51 1.20 3.21 20.23
N ARG A 52 0.20 2.73 19.51
CA ARG A 52 0.26 1.48 18.75
C ARG A 52 0.54 1.80 17.28
N ILE A 53 1.67 1.35 16.81
CA ILE A 53 2.14 1.64 15.45
C ILE A 53 2.23 0.33 14.68
N VAL A 54 1.66 0.33 13.48
CA VAL A 54 1.86 -0.70 12.46
C VAL A 54 2.76 -0.12 11.39
N CYS A 55 3.82 -0.82 11.03
CA CYS A 55 4.68 -0.49 9.91
C CYS A 55 4.64 -1.64 8.90
N ILE A 56 4.17 -1.33 7.71
CA ILE A 56 3.99 -2.30 6.62
C ILE A 56 5.05 -2.02 5.57
N THR A 57 5.70 -3.07 5.09
CA THR A 57 6.68 -2.99 4.01
C THR A 57 6.50 -4.11 3.00
N TYR A 58 7.18 -4.01 1.85
CA TYR A 58 7.01 -4.98 0.78
C TYR A 58 7.81 -6.26 0.97
N THR A 59 8.97 -6.21 1.65
CA THR A 59 9.90 -7.35 1.75
C THR A 59 10.30 -7.70 3.19
N ASN A 60 10.59 -8.98 3.44
CA ASN A 60 11.11 -9.46 4.71
C ASN A 60 12.47 -8.81 5.08
N ASN A 61 13.28 -8.44 4.10
CA ASN A 61 14.54 -7.73 4.35
C ASN A 61 14.27 -6.33 4.92
N ALA A 62 13.29 -5.61 4.41
CA ALA A 62 12.90 -4.31 4.95
C ALA A 62 12.29 -4.44 6.35
N VAL A 63 11.50 -5.49 6.62
CA VAL A 63 11.03 -5.82 7.98
C VAL A 63 12.21 -5.98 8.92
N ALA A 64 13.20 -6.82 8.56
CA ALA A 64 14.39 -7.06 9.38
C ALA A 64 15.21 -5.78 9.59
N GLU A 65 15.34 -4.93 8.58
CA GLU A 65 16.04 -3.65 8.68
C GLU A 65 15.38 -2.72 9.69
N ILE A 66 14.05 -2.57 9.65
CA ILE A 66 13.32 -1.72 10.59
C ILE A 66 13.43 -2.27 12.01
N LEU A 67 13.20 -3.57 12.21
CA LEU A 67 13.29 -4.23 13.53
C LEU A 67 14.72 -4.19 14.11
N SER A 68 15.77 -4.19 13.29
CA SER A 68 17.14 -4.04 13.76
C SER A 68 17.46 -2.65 14.33
N ARG A 69 16.64 -1.64 14.03
CA ARG A 69 16.85 -0.24 14.42
C ARG A 69 15.88 0.27 15.47
N ILE A 70 14.76 -0.44 15.69
CA ILE A 70 13.72 -0.04 16.63
C ILE A 70 13.29 -1.27 17.43
N GLU A 71 13.46 -1.19 18.74
CA GLU A 71 12.91 -2.18 19.68
C GLU A 71 11.80 -1.51 20.50
N ASN A 72 10.54 -1.82 20.15
CA ASN A 72 9.38 -1.30 20.85
C ASN A 72 8.23 -2.31 20.84
N LYS A 73 7.66 -2.62 22.00
CA LYS A 73 6.59 -3.61 22.16
C LYS A 73 5.25 -3.22 21.52
N ASN A 74 5.04 -1.93 21.25
CA ASN A 74 3.82 -1.39 20.65
C ASN A 74 4.00 -1.12 19.15
N LEU A 75 5.14 -1.52 18.56
CA LEU A 75 5.41 -1.48 17.14
C LEU A 75 5.22 -2.88 16.54
N TRP A 76 4.33 -2.98 15.58
CA TRP A 76 4.18 -4.16 14.72
C TRP A 76 4.80 -3.89 13.36
N VAL A 77 5.76 -4.70 12.94
CA VAL A 77 6.38 -4.60 11.61
C VAL A 77 6.20 -5.92 10.89
N SER A 78 5.66 -5.89 9.69
CA SER A 78 5.47 -7.08 8.85
C SER A 78 5.38 -6.73 7.38
N THR A 79 5.37 -7.75 6.52
CA THR A 79 4.98 -7.58 5.13
C THR A 79 3.48 -7.31 5.03
N ILE A 80 3.07 -6.73 3.89
CA ILE A 80 1.67 -6.38 3.66
C ILE A 80 0.75 -7.61 3.70
N HIS A 81 1.18 -8.73 3.09
CA HIS A 81 0.38 -9.94 3.02
C HIS A 81 0.24 -10.60 4.40
N GLU A 82 1.31 -10.67 5.17
CA GLU A 82 1.28 -11.17 6.55
C GLU A 82 0.37 -10.33 7.44
N PHE A 83 0.45 -8.99 7.31
CA PHE A 83 -0.41 -8.09 8.07
C PHE A 83 -1.89 -8.28 7.73
N ILE A 84 -2.21 -8.27 6.45
CA ILE A 84 -3.59 -8.47 5.99
C ILE A 84 -4.12 -9.83 6.42
N TRP A 85 -3.33 -10.90 6.25
CA TRP A 85 -3.73 -12.22 6.68
C TRP A 85 -3.96 -12.30 8.20
N MET A 86 -3.07 -11.73 9.00
CA MET A 86 -3.22 -11.63 10.45
C MET A 86 -4.54 -10.95 10.85
N LEU A 87 -4.98 -9.95 10.12
CA LEU A 87 -6.24 -9.26 10.40
C LEU A 87 -7.47 -10.12 10.09
N ILE A 88 -7.46 -10.87 8.98
CA ILE A 88 -8.67 -11.54 8.49
C ILE A 88 -8.76 -13.03 8.85
N ASN A 89 -7.64 -13.73 9.10
CA ASN A 89 -7.59 -15.19 9.21
C ASN A 89 -8.53 -15.79 10.27
N LYS A 90 -8.84 -15.05 11.33
CA LYS A 90 -9.77 -15.51 12.40
C LYS A 90 -11.24 -15.45 11.97
N TYR A 91 -11.57 -14.75 10.89
CA TYR A 91 -12.94 -14.58 10.40
C TYR A 91 -13.22 -15.57 9.26
N GLN A 92 -13.05 -16.86 9.57
CA GLN A 92 -13.15 -17.94 8.60
C GLN A 92 -14.51 -18.00 7.89
N ASN A 93 -15.61 -17.69 8.58
CA ASN A 93 -16.93 -17.71 7.96
C ASN A 93 -17.06 -16.59 6.93
N GLU A 94 -16.60 -15.39 7.29
CA GLU A 94 -16.62 -14.22 6.40
C GLU A 94 -15.68 -14.41 5.19
N ILE A 95 -14.51 -15.05 5.39
CA ILE A 95 -13.61 -15.44 4.29
C ILE A 95 -14.33 -16.39 3.33
N LYS A 96 -15.00 -17.43 3.86
CA LYS A 96 -15.72 -18.43 3.06
C LYS A 96 -16.89 -17.79 2.27
N ASP A 97 -17.63 -16.89 2.91
CA ASP A 97 -18.70 -16.14 2.24
C ASP A 97 -18.16 -15.34 1.05
N VAL A 98 -17.04 -14.65 1.25
CA VAL A 98 -16.37 -13.88 0.19
C VAL A 98 -15.79 -14.81 -0.90
N LEU A 99 -15.21 -15.95 -0.52
CA LEU A 99 -14.71 -16.93 -1.48
C LEU A 99 -15.82 -17.49 -2.37
N VAL A 100 -16.99 -17.80 -1.81
CA VAL A 100 -18.16 -18.23 -2.59
C VAL A 100 -18.55 -17.17 -3.62
N GLU A 101 -18.60 -15.90 -3.24
CA GLU A 101 -18.89 -14.80 -4.16
C GLU A 101 -17.84 -14.71 -5.28
N LEU A 102 -16.54 -14.71 -4.92
CA LEU A 102 -15.42 -14.54 -5.86
C LEU A 102 -15.25 -15.72 -6.84
N ILE A 103 -15.48 -16.95 -6.37
CA ILE A 103 -15.35 -18.15 -7.22
C ILE A 103 -16.50 -18.25 -8.22
N ASN A 104 -17.69 -17.74 -7.89
CA ASN A 104 -18.85 -17.75 -8.76
C ASN A 104 -18.97 -16.49 -9.63
N ASP A 105 -18.06 -15.52 -9.48
CA ASP A 105 -18.01 -14.33 -10.30
C ASP A 105 -17.15 -14.59 -11.56
N ASP A 106 -17.78 -14.68 -12.71
CA ASP A 106 -17.14 -14.95 -14.00
C ASP A 106 -16.16 -13.83 -14.43
N GLU A 107 -16.28 -12.64 -13.85
CA GLU A 107 -15.35 -11.52 -14.12
C GLU A 107 -14.03 -11.70 -13.35
N VAL A 108 -14.02 -12.41 -12.22
CA VAL A 108 -12.87 -12.56 -11.32
C VAL A 108 -12.14 -13.89 -11.61
N LYS A 109 -11.49 -13.98 -12.76
CA LYS A 109 -10.88 -15.22 -13.30
C LYS A 109 -9.77 -15.84 -12.46
N ILE A 110 -9.20 -15.13 -11.48
CA ILE A 110 -8.11 -15.65 -10.64
C ILE A 110 -8.63 -16.71 -9.66
N PHE A 111 -9.88 -16.61 -9.22
CA PHE A 111 -10.52 -17.60 -8.35
C PHE A 111 -11.12 -18.73 -9.17
N LYS A 112 -10.58 -19.93 -8.99
CA LYS A 112 -11.00 -21.12 -9.74
C LYS A 112 -11.70 -22.11 -8.81
N LYS A 113 -12.72 -22.78 -9.32
CA LYS A 113 -13.36 -23.91 -8.66
C LYS A 113 -12.36 -25.05 -8.42
N PRO A 114 -12.63 -25.96 -7.44
CA PRO A 114 -11.85 -27.17 -7.27
C PRO A 114 -11.81 -28.00 -8.56
N LYS A 115 -10.72 -28.74 -8.79
CA LYS A 115 -10.53 -29.52 -10.03
C LYS A 115 -11.62 -30.56 -10.26
N ASP A 116 -12.14 -31.15 -9.17
CA ASP A 116 -13.15 -32.22 -9.22
C ASP A 116 -14.57 -31.70 -8.93
N PHE A 117 -14.79 -30.39 -9.06
CA PHE A 117 -16.09 -29.75 -8.87
C PHE A 117 -16.75 -29.50 -10.22
N PHE A 118 -17.87 -30.17 -10.47
CA PHE A 118 -18.56 -30.21 -11.77
C PHE A 118 -19.86 -29.40 -11.81
N GLU A 119 -20.28 -28.84 -10.67
CA GLU A 119 -21.47 -27.98 -10.62
C GLU A 119 -21.16 -26.54 -11.11
N ASP A 120 -22.16 -25.86 -11.67
CA ASP A 120 -22.01 -24.49 -12.15
C ASP A 120 -21.79 -23.49 -11.03
N TYR A 121 -22.33 -23.76 -9.83
CA TYR A 121 -22.27 -22.88 -8.67
C TYR A 121 -21.68 -23.59 -7.46
N ILE A 122 -20.64 -22.98 -6.83
CA ILE A 122 -20.11 -23.45 -5.56
C ILE A 122 -20.86 -22.78 -4.40
N SER A 123 -21.42 -23.59 -3.50
CA SER A 123 -22.17 -23.08 -2.35
C SER A 123 -21.31 -23.02 -1.09
N ILE A 124 -21.80 -22.30 -0.07
CA ILE A 124 -21.14 -22.19 1.23
C ILE A 124 -20.98 -23.56 1.92
N ASP A 125 -21.87 -24.52 1.62
CA ASP A 125 -21.83 -25.88 2.17
C ASP A 125 -20.55 -26.61 1.79
N TYR A 126 -19.96 -26.32 0.63
CA TYR A 126 -18.66 -26.85 0.23
C TYR A 126 -17.57 -26.53 1.26
N PHE A 127 -17.61 -25.31 1.83
CA PHE A 127 -16.61 -24.83 2.78
C PHE A 127 -16.91 -25.15 4.24
N LYS A 128 -18.05 -25.79 4.55
CA LYS A 128 -18.56 -25.94 5.93
C LYS A 128 -17.53 -26.54 6.90
N ASN A 129 -16.80 -27.56 6.47
CA ASN A 129 -15.80 -28.28 7.28
C ASN A 129 -14.36 -27.99 6.85
N LEU A 130 -14.15 -26.99 6.04
CA LEU A 130 -12.83 -26.62 5.53
C LEU A 130 -12.29 -25.41 6.30
N TYR A 131 -10.98 -25.33 6.39
CA TYR A 131 -10.25 -24.16 6.85
C TYR A 131 -9.56 -23.51 5.65
N VAL A 132 -9.69 -22.19 5.52
CA VAL A 132 -8.96 -21.42 4.50
C VAL A 132 -7.63 -21.02 5.10
N ASP A 133 -6.55 -21.45 4.46
CA ASP A 133 -5.18 -21.17 4.88
C ASP A 133 -4.42 -20.38 3.83
N TYR A 134 -3.39 -19.64 4.23
CA TYR A 134 -2.54 -18.86 3.36
C TYR A 134 -1.29 -19.64 3.00
N ASP A 135 -0.98 -19.70 1.70
CA ASP A 135 0.18 -20.41 1.19
C ASP A 135 0.74 -19.70 -0.07
N GLU A 136 1.85 -20.14 -0.60
CA GLU A 136 2.44 -19.63 -1.84
C GLU A 136 1.58 -19.92 -3.08
N TYR A 137 0.71 -20.93 -3.01
CA TYR A 137 -0.14 -21.35 -4.14
C TYR A 137 -1.62 -21.40 -3.77
N TYR A 138 -2.46 -21.24 -4.79
CA TYR A 138 -3.91 -21.33 -4.68
C TYR A 138 -4.39 -22.76 -4.92
N SER A 139 -5.23 -23.30 -4.02
CA SER A 139 -5.92 -24.57 -4.19
C SER A 139 -7.23 -24.61 -3.43
N MET A 140 -8.34 -24.76 -4.13
CA MET A 140 -9.65 -24.99 -3.53
C MET A 140 -9.96 -26.48 -3.35
N THR A 141 -9.08 -27.38 -3.81
CA THR A 141 -9.18 -28.82 -3.48
C THR A 141 -8.64 -29.03 -2.07
N PRO A 142 -9.45 -29.56 -1.13
CA PRO A 142 -9.02 -29.78 0.25
C PRO A 142 -7.83 -30.74 0.34
N ASN A 143 -6.90 -30.43 1.22
CA ASN A 143 -5.81 -31.35 1.57
C ASN A 143 -6.23 -32.33 2.66
N ALA A 144 -5.29 -33.20 3.10
CA ALA A 144 -5.53 -34.19 4.16
C ALA A 144 -5.95 -33.59 5.52
N GLU A 145 -5.68 -32.30 5.75
CA GLU A 145 -6.05 -31.55 6.96
C GLU A 145 -7.37 -30.77 6.80
N ASN A 146 -8.13 -31.00 5.74
CA ASN A 146 -9.33 -30.24 5.37
C ASN A 146 -9.06 -28.74 5.18
N LYS A 147 -7.91 -28.40 4.62
CA LYS A 147 -7.56 -27.01 4.30
C LYS A 147 -7.61 -26.77 2.80
N VAL A 148 -8.14 -25.61 2.44
CA VAL A 148 -8.00 -24.99 1.12
C VAL A 148 -7.04 -23.83 1.21
N LYS A 149 -6.37 -23.49 0.12
CA LYS A 149 -5.25 -22.55 0.13
C LYS A 149 -5.50 -21.35 -0.77
N VAL A 150 -5.18 -20.16 -0.24
CA VAL A 150 -5.19 -18.90 -0.99
C VAL A 150 -3.77 -18.34 -1.04
N SER A 151 -3.38 -17.79 -2.21
CA SER A 151 -2.05 -17.20 -2.41
C SER A 151 -2.03 -15.69 -2.15
N HIS A 152 -0.88 -15.06 -2.33
CA HIS A 152 -0.64 -13.63 -2.14
C HIS A 152 -1.68 -12.74 -2.84
N ASP A 153 -1.91 -12.97 -4.15
CA ASP A 153 -2.84 -12.15 -4.92
C ASP A 153 -4.29 -12.32 -4.45
N HIS A 154 -4.66 -13.54 -4.06
CA HIS A 154 -6.00 -13.86 -3.58
C HIS A 154 -6.31 -13.18 -2.25
N ILE A 155 -5.33 -13.12 -1.32
CA ILE A 155 -5.53 -12.50 0.00
C ILE A 155 -5.92 -11.03 -0.12
N LEU A 156 -5.28 -10.26 -0.99
CA LEU A 156 -5.57 -8.84 -1.13
C LEU A 156 -6.99 -8.60 -1.65
N ILE A 157 -7.44 -9.41 -2.63
CA ILE A 157 -8.80 -9.33 -3.17
C ILE A 157 -9.83 -9.74 -2.11
N ILE A 158 -9.58 -10.86 -1.40
CA ILE A 158 -10.45 -11.31 -0.31
C ILE A 158 -10.56 -10.23 0.77
N ALA A 159 -9.44 -9.66 1.19
CA ALA A 159 -9.42 -8.63 2.23
C ALA A 159 -10.16 -7.37 1.80
N GLU A 160 -9.91 -6.87 0.59
CA GLU A 160 -10.62 -5.70 0.06
C GLU A 160 -12.14 -5.93 0.08
N LYS A 161 -12.58 -7.08 -0.45
CA LYS A 161 -13.99 -7.45 -0.44
C LYS A 161 -14.56 -7.59 0.97
N MET A 162 -13.80 -8.17 1.91
CA MET A 162 -14.18 -8.28 3.32
C MET A 162 -14.32 -6.90 3.97
N PHE A 163 -13.37 -5.99 3.79
CA PHE A 163 -13.44 -4.62 4.34
C PHE A 163 -14.58 -3.82 3.73
N SER A 164 -14.89 -4.02 2.45
CA SER A 164 -16.05 -3.44 1.78
C SER A 164 -17.37 -3.93 2.38
N LYS A 165 -17.49 -5.24 2.62
CA LYS A 165 -18.71 -5.91 3.08
C LYS A 165 -18.92 -5.81 4.60
N TYR A 166 -17.85 -5.96 5.39
CA TYR A 166 -17.91 -6.06 6.85
C TYR A 166 -17.27 -4.85 7.52
N LYS A 167 -18.03 -3.75 7.64
CA LYS A 167 -17.57 -2.47 8.23
C LYS A 167 -16.89 -2.60 9.60
N LYS A 168 -17.23 -3.62 10.37
CA LYS A 168 -16.63 -3.89 11.68
C LYS A 168 -15.12 -4.19 11.59
N LEU A 169 -14.62 -4.68 10.46
CA LEU A 169 -13.18 -4.86 10.26
C LEU A 169 -12.42 -3.53 10.31
N SER A 170 -13.03 -2.45 9.79
CA SER A 170 -12.44 -1.10 9.89
C SER A 170 -12.35 -0.62 11.35
N ASP A 171 -13.36 -0.91 12.18
CA ASP A 171 -13.30 -0.60 13.61
C ASP A 171 -12.21 -1.41 14.33
N ILE A 172 -12.09 -2.69 13.99
CA ILE A 172 -11.08 -3.60 14.56
C ILE A 172 -9.66 -3.13 14.19
N LEU A 173 -9.44 -2.75 12.94
CA LEU A 173 -8.12 -2.26 12.52
C LEU A 173 -7.77 -0.94 13.22
N LYS A 174 -8.73 -0.03 13.37
CA LYS A 174 -8.51 1.23 14.13
C LYS A 174 -8.35 1.01 15.64
N ASP A 175 -8.92 -0.05 16.19
CA ASP A 175 -8.64 -0.46 17.57
C ASP A 175 -7.27 -1.11 17.72
N PHE A 176 -6.76 -1.73 16.66
CA PHE A 176 -5.46 -2.38 16.68
C PHE A 176 -4.30 -1.37 16.57
N SER A 177 -4.47 -0.27 15.83
CA SER A 177 -3.39 0.69 15.56
C SER A 177 -3.86 2.14 15.57
N ASP A 178 -3.06 3.01 16.21
CA ASP A 178 -3.25 4.46 16.21
C ASP A 178 -2.60 5.10 14.96
N CYS A 179 -1.50 4.49 14.48
CA CYS A 179 -0.83 4.88 13.23
C CYS A 179 -0.50 3.65 12.39
N ILE A 180 -0.68 3.77 11.08
CA ILE A 180 -0.25 2.77 10.10
C ILE A 180 0.70 3.45 9.12
N PHE A 181 1.93 2.97 9.03
CA PHE A 181 2.94 3.47 8.08
C PHE A 181 3.20 2.42 7.02
N VAL A 182 3.18 2.83 5.76
CA VAL A 182 3.45 1.99 4.59
C VAL A 182 4.75 2.47 3.96
N ASP A 183 5.81 1.67 4.06
CA ASP A 183 7.09 1.95 3.39
C ASP A 183 7.07 1.41 1.96
N GLU A 184 7.77 2.09 1.05
CA GLU A 184 7.82 1.81 -0.39
C GLU A 184 6.40 1.65 -1.00
N TYR A 185 5.52 2.62 -0.69
CA TYR A 185 4.11 2.56 -1.08
C TYR A 185 3.88 2.40 -2.58
N GLN A 186 4.79 2.85 -3.43
CA GLN A 186 4.68 2.74 -4.89
C GLN A 186 4.62 1.29 -5.39
N ASP A 187 5.15 0.35 -4.60
CA ASP A 187 5.12 -1.09 -4.90
C ASP A 187 3.89 -1.78 -4.28
N THR A 188 3.03 -1.02 -3.62
CA THR A 188 1.83 -1.52 -2.93
C THR A 188 0.67 -1.68 -3.92
N SER A 189 -0.16 -2.71 -3.73
CA SER A 189 -1.38 -2.90 -4.54
C SER A 189 -2.42 -1.79 -4.29
N PRO A 190 -3.16 -1.34 -5.34
CA PRO A 190 -4.29 -0.43 -5.19
C PRO A 190 -5.35 -0.90 -4.19
N LEU A 191 -5.55 -2.22 -4.06
CA LEU A 191 -6.48 -2.81 -3.11
C LEU A 191 -6.14 -2.46 -1.66
N VAL A 192 -4.85 -2.35 -1.35
CA VAL A 192 -4.39 -1.95 -0.02
C VAL A 192 -4.67 -0.47 0.25
N ALA A 193 -4.47 0.38 -0.75
CA ALA A 193 -4.86 1.80 -0.64
C ALA A 193 -6.37 1.94 -0.43
N ASP A 194 -7.19 1.17 -1.15
CA ASP A 194 -8.64 1.13 -0.93
C ASP A 194 -8.99 0.68 0.50
N ILE A 195 -8.36 -0.36 1.02
CA ILE A 195 -8.57 -0.79 2.41
C ILE A 195 -8.24 0.35 3.37
N LEU A 196 -7.04 0.95 3.26
CA LEU A 196 -6.52 1.92 4.23
C LEU A 196 -7.14 3.32 4.09
N LEU A 197 -7.48 3.76 2.88
CA LEU A 197 -7.91 5.14 2.63
C LEU A 197 -9.41 5.29 2.35
N LYS A 198 -10.07 4.24 1.82
CA LYS A 198 -11.49 4.26 1.49
C LYS A 198 -12.32 3.51 2.52
N HIS A 199 -12.01 2.23 2.77
CA HIS A 199 -12.83 1.41 3.67
C HIS A 199 -12.67 1.80 5.14
N LEU A 200 -11.48 2.19 5.60
CA LEU A 200 -11.29 2.69 6.97
C LEU A 200 -12.10 3.96 7.27
N ASN A 201 -12.44 4.76 6.27
CA ASN A 201 -13.31 5.93 6.47
C ASN A 201 -14.76 5.58 6.86
N GLN A 202 -15.15 4.31 6.74
CA GLN A 202 -16.46 3.83 7.21
C GLN A 202 -16.54 3.76 8.76
N SER A 203 -15.41 3.69 9.43
CA SER A 203 -15.31 3.71 10.90
C SER A 203 -15.27 5.14 11.43
N ARG A 204 -15.97 5.39 12.53
CA ARG A 204 -15.94 6.68 13.25
C ARG A 204 -14.71 6.86 14.15
N LYS A 205 -13.93 5.79 14.37
CA LYS A 205 -12.69 5.85 15.14
C LYS A 205 -11.60 6.55 14.32
N ASN A 206 -10.56 7.02 15.00
CA ASN A 206 -9.47 7.75 14.37
C ASN A 206 -8.21 6.90 14.35
N ASN A 207 -7.49 6.96 13.25
CA ASN A 207 -6.10 6.57 13.12
C ASN A 207 -5.46 7.44 12.02
N VAL A 208 -4.15 7.40 11.89
CA VAL A 208 -3.43 8.14 10.87
C VAL A 208 -2.65 7.18 9.99
N ILE A 209 -2.79 7.35 8.69
CA ILE A 209 -2.05 6.58 7.68
C ILE A 209 -0.95 7.48 7.10
N GLY A 210 0.28 6.98 7.12
CA GLY A 210 1.44 7.63 6.50
C GLY A 210 2.08 6.76 5.45
N PHE A 211 2.20 7.26 4.23
CA PHE A 211 2.87 6.57 3.13
C PHE A 211 4.27 7.13 2.93
N PHE A 212 5.26 6.25 2.74
CA PHE A 212 6.65 6.61 2.50
C PHE A 212 7.10 5.95 1.19
N GLY A 213 7.59 6.72 0.23
CA GLY A 213 8.00 6.14 -1.05
C GLY A 213 8.38 7.19 -2.09
N ASP A 214 8.42 6.74 -3.33
CA ASP A 214 8.76 7.55 -4.49
C ASP A 214 7.90 7.11 -5.68
N SER A 215 6.93 7.92 -6.05
CA SER A 215 6.04 7.62 -7.20
C SER A 215 6.80 7.41 -8.52
N MET A 216 8.02 7.96 -8.64
CA MET A 216 8.86 7.80 -9.84
C MET A 216 9.62 6.46 -9.88
N GLN A 217 9.61 5.67 -8.79
CA GLN A 217 10.29 4.38 -8.69
C GLN A 217 9.36 3.19 -8.75
N SER A 218 8.09 3.36 -9.11
CA SER A 218 7.19 2.22 -9.34
C SER A 218 7.79 1.30 -10.40
N ILE A 219 8.11 0.08 -10.00
CA ILE A 219 8.65 -0.97 -10.88
C ILE A 219 7.55 -1.92 -11.37
N TYR A 220 6.35 -1.82 -10.81
CA TYR A 220 5.19 -2.61 -11.17
C TYR A 220 4.14 -1.74 -11.84
N ASP A 221 3.63 -2.19 -12.99
CA ASP A 221 2.54 -1.51 -13.71
C ASP A 221 1.23 -1.50 -12.90
N ASP A 222 1.07 -2.44 -11.95
CA ASP A 222 -0.09 -2.60 -11.08
C ASP A 222 0.06 -1.93 -9.71
N GLY A 223 1.08 -1.09 -9.49
CA GLY A 223 1.27 -0.36 -8.23
C GLY A 223 0.16 0.66 -7.96
N VAL A 224 0.09 1.13 -6.70
CA VAL A 224 -0.94 2.11 -6.23
C VAL A 224 -1.04 3.35 -7.12
N GLY A 225 0.02 3.65 -7.89
CA GLY A 225 0.04 4.84 -8.73
C GLY A 225 -0.06 6.13 -7.91
N ASP A 226 -0.83 7.09 -8.41
CA ASP A 226 -0.99 8.39 -7.79
C ASP A 226 -2.05 8.37 -6.66
N LEU A 227 -1.59 8.58 -5.41
CA LEU A 227 -2.45 8.69 -4.23
C LEU A 227 -3.12 10.07 -4.07
N ASN A 228 -2.94 11.01 -5.01
CA ASN A 228 -3.50 12.37 -4.92
C ASN A 228 -5.02 12.39 -4.81
N GLN A 229 -5.71 11.40 -5.38
CA GLN A 229 -7.17 11.26 -5.30
C GLN A 229 -7.71 11.12 -3.85
N TYR A 230 -6.88 10.73 -2.89
CA TYR A 230 -7.30 10.50 -1.50
C TYR A 230 -7.08 11.72 -0.59
N GLY A 231 -6.63 12.86 -1.12
CA GLY A 231 -6.48 14.11 -0.37
C GLY A 231 -5.43 14.06 0.74
N LEU A 232 -4.35 13.31 0.56
CA LEU A 232 -3.26 13.18 1.52
C LEU A 232 -2.44 14.46 1.61
N THR A 233 -1.93 14.79 2.82
CA THR A 233 -0.98 15.88 2.99
C THR A 233 0.38 15.50 2.43
N LYS A 234 0.84 16.17 1.37
CA LYS A 234 2.11 15.88 0.71
C LYS A 234 3.30 16.50 1.45
N ILE A 235 4.27 15.68 1.80
CA ILE A 235 5.55 16.05 2.40
C ILE A 235 6.66 15.61 1.44
N VAL A 236 7.39 16.59 0.88
CA VAL A 236 8.44 16.29 -0.11
C VAL A 236 9.82 16.37 0.55
N LYS A 237 10.62 15.32 0.37
CA LYS A 237 12.00 15.22 0.82
C LYS A 237 12.94 15.45 -0.36
N THR A 238 13.54 16.65 -0.40
CA THR A 238 14.40 17.08 -1.54
C THR A 238 15.88 16.72 -1.37
N GLN A 239 16.29 16.32 -0.16
CA GLN A 239 17.70 15.99 0.12
C GLN A 239 18.02 14.57 -0.34
N ASN A 240 19.14 14.40 -1.02
CA ASN A 240 19.71 13.08 -1.30
C ASN A 240 21.07 12.97 -0.56
N ARG A 241 21.16 12.02 0.38
CA ARG A 241 22.34 11.81 1.25
C ARG A 241 23.13 10.55 0.91
N ARG A 242 22.56 9.69 0.06
CA ARG A 242 23.14 8.38 -0.26
C ARG A 242 23.95 8.41 -1.54
N ASN A 243 23.52 9.19 -2.53
CA ASN A 243 24.13 9.17 -3.85
C ASN A 243 25.11 10.33 -4.06
N PRO A 244 26.26 10.12 -4.69
CA PRO A 244 27.14 11.18 -5.15
C PRO A 244 26.38 12.13 -6.10
N ARG A 245 26.77 13.43 -6.12
CA ARG A 245 26.16 14.44 -7.00
C ARG A 245 26.09 14.02 -8.47
N ALA A 246 27.05 13.24 -8.94
CA ALA A 246 27.08 12.73 -10.30
C ALA A 246 25.87 11.81 -10.60
N ILE A 247 25.52 10.91 -9.67
CA ILE A 247 24.37 10.00 -9.81
C ILE A 247 23.06 10.79 -9.77
N ILE A 248 22.94 11.76 -8.84
CA ILE A 248 21.75 12.63 -8.77
C ILE A 248 21.54 13.40 -10.09
N ASN A 249 22.62 13.86 -10.70
CA ASN A 249 22.53 14.55 -11.98
C ASN A 249 22.11 13.60 -13.12
N VAL A 250 22.58 12.35 -13.12
CA VAL A 250 22.17 11.33 -14.10
C VAL A 250 20.69 11.00 -13.95
N GLU A 251 20.18 10.83 -12.72
CA GLU A 251 18.75 10.63 -12.44
C GLU A 251 17.91 11.79 -12.97
N LYS A 252 18.29 13.03 -12.68
CA LYS A 252 17.61 14.23 -13.20
C LYS A 252 17.63 14.32 -14.72
N MET A 253 18.76 13.96 -15.35
CA MET A 253 18.88 13.92 -16.81
C MET A 253 18.03 12.81 -17.43
N ALA A 254 17.95 11.64 -16.80
CA ALA A 254 17.13 10.53 -17.25
C ALA A 254 15.64 10.88 -17.20
N VAL A 255 15.17 11.47 -16.10
CA VAL A 255 13.79 11.98 -15.94
C VAL A 255 13.48 13.05 -16.99
N SER A 256 14.40 14.01 -17.20
CA SER A 256 14.24 15.06 -18.23
C SER A 256 14.15 14.47 -19.63
N LYS A 257 15.01 13.50 -19.98
CA LYS A 257 14.97 12.81 -21.30
C LYS A 257 13.70 11.97 -21.47
N TYR A 258 13.24 11.30 -20.42
CA TYR A 258 12.01 10.52 -20.46
C TYR A 258 10.79 11.43 -20.68
N LEU A 259 10.72 12.57 -19.96
CA LEU A 259 9.70 13.61 -20.18
C LEU A 259 9.77 14.20 -21.59
N GLN A 260 10.97 14.47 -22.13
CA GLN A 260 11.14 14.90 -23.52
C GLN A 260 10.66 13.85 -24.53
N MET A 261 10.94 12.58 -24.28
CA MET A 261 10.50 11.47 -25.14
C MET A 261 8.96 11.31 -25.11
N ILE A 262 8.33 11.46 -23.94
CA ILE A 262 6.86 11.47 -23.82
C ILE A 262 6.28 12.67 -24.58
N LEU A 263 6.85 13.87 -24.43
CA LEU A 263 6.43 15.08 -25.14
C LEU A 263 6.55 14.91 -26.66
N MET A 264 7.67 14.37 -27.14
CA MET A 264 7.86 14.11 -28.59
C MET A 264 6.86 13.07 -29.11
N ASN A 265 6.57 12.02 -28.36
CA ASN A 265 5.55 11.03 -28.74
C ASN A 265 4.12 11.62 -28.73
N LEU A 266 3.83 12.53 -27.79
CA LEU A 266 2.56 13.25 -27.75
C LEU A 266 2.43 14.21 -28.93
N ILE A 267 3.49 14.96 -29.26
CA ILE A 267 3.53 15.86 -30.41
C ILE A 267 3.35 15.08 -31.71
N TRP A 268 4.05 13.94 -31.87
CA TRP A 268 3.92 13.09 -33.06
C TRP A 268 2.49 12.51 -33.20
N LYS A 269 1.87 12.06 -32.09
CA LYS A 269 0.46 11.61 -32.09
C LYS A 269 -0.53 12.74 -32.44
N THR A 270 -0.23 13.99 -32.06
CA THR A 270 -1.10 15.14 -32.34
C THR A 270 -0.98 15.63 -33.79
N GLU A 271 0.18 15.48 -34.41
CA GLU A 271 0.35 15.74 -35.88
C GLU A 271 -0.48 14.76 -36.70
N VAL A 272 -0.67 13.52 -36.21
CA VAL A 272 -1.49 12.47 -36.86
C VAL A 272 -3.00 12.65 -36.59
N LEU A 273 -3.41 13.23 -35.45
CA LEU A 273 -4.81 13.28 -34.98
C LEU A 273 -5.51 14.64 -35.09
N GLY A 274 -4.78 15.71 -35.48
CA GLY A 274 -5.34 17.04 -35.72
C GLY A 274 -5.33 18.00 -34.50
N ARG A 275 -5.34 19.32 -34.79
CA ARG A 275 -5.07 20.40 -33.83
C ARG A 275 -6.01 20.51 -32.61
N GLY A 276 -7.18 19.89 -32.62
CA GLY A 276 -8.14 19.98 -31.50
C GLY A 276 -7.68 19.26 -30.21
N VAL A 277 -6.81 18.26 -30.33
CA VAL A 277 -6.28 17.45 -29.23
C VAL A 277 -5.05 18.10 -28.60
N LEU A 278 -4.38 19.01 -29.32
CA LEU A 278 -3.15 19.68 -28.86
C LEU A 278 -3.37 20.56 -27.65
N ASN A 279 -4.48 21.31 -27.60
CA ASN A 279 -4.76 22.23 -26.50
C ASN A 279 -5.07 21.49 -25.18
N PHE A 280 -5.79 20.40 -25.24
CA PHE A 280 -6.09 19.58 -24.06
C PHE A 280 -4.83 18.95 -23.44
N TYR A 281 -3.93 18.43 -24.29
CA TYR A 281 -2.66 17.84 -23.83
C TYR A 281 -1.62 18.88 -23.40
N MET A 282 -1.60 20.06 -24.01
CA MET A 282 -0.72 21.16 -23.55
C MET A 282 -1.13 21.69 -22.17
N GLU A 283 -2.41 21.84 -21.90
CA GLU A 283 -2.90 22.24 -20.58
C GLU A 283 -2.59 21.16 -19.52
N MET A 284 -2.78 19.87 -19.84
CA MET A 284 -2.44 18.77 -18.95
C MET A 284 -0.93 18.68 -18.69
N THR A 285 -0.10 18.93 -19.68
CA THR A 285 1.37 18.89 -19.54
C THR A 285 1.90 20.10 -18.77
N LEU A 286 1.32 21.28 -18.96
CA LEU A 286 1.61 22.47 -18.13
C LEU A 286 1.21 22.27 -16.67
N MET A 287 0.11 21.57 -16.42
CA MET A 287 -0.31 21.20 -15.06
C MET A 287 0.68 20.23 -14.39
N ILE A 288 1.26 19.29 -15.15
CA ILE A 288 2.27 18.33 -14.67
C ILE A 288 3.64 19.01 -14.44
N LEU A 289 3.98 20.03 -15.21
CA LEU A 289 5.26 20.76 -15.09
C LEU A 289 5.26 21.85 -14.00
N LEU A 290 4.07 22.24 -13.50
CA LEU A 290 3.90 23.25 -12.45
C LEU A 290 3.71 22.65 -11.06
N VAL A 291 3.70 21.30 -10.94
CA VAL A 291 3.69 20.53 -9.69
C VAL A 291 5.09 19.96 -9.44
#